data_3c79b5f53378ab21a12a17174e50eb4f
#
_entry.id   3c79b5f53378ab21a12a17174e50eb4f
#
_cell.length_a   1.000
_cell.length_b   1.000
_cell.length_c   1.000
_cell.angle_alpha   90.00
_cell.angle_beta   90.00
_cell.angle_gamma   90.00
#
_symmetry.space_group_name_H-M   'P 1'
#
loop_
_entity.id
_entity.type
_entity.pdbx_description
1 polymer ?
#
loop_
_entity_poly.entity_id
_entity_poly.type
_entity_poly.pdbx_seq_one_letter_code
_entity_poly.pdbx_strand_id
1 'polypeptide(L)'
;MLLTIFTPTYNRAYRLPYLYKSLCRQTCKDFEWVVVDDGSNDGTSSLFEQWTSEMSFPVRYIKQENGGKHRAINRGLDVANGEFFFIVDSDDSLTPDAVEQIESLVTIVNTNPELCGICFRRLDIDDGKMIGKPFPEDGMQASPLEWVYKYHVDGDKSEVIKTEILKQYPFPEFEGENFVPEALIWNRIADSYRMICKNKGIYLCEYLPDGLSAGFKRNLKRNPKGFGLFYRETMKRCISPKVTAKNMIRAVQCWWYAIRK
;
A
#
# COMPACT_ATOMS: atom_id res chain seq x y z
N MET A 1 -12.10 -17.13 -1.99
CA MET A 1 -11.84 -15.80 -2.59
C MET A 1 -10.36 -15.53 -2.58
N LEU A 2 -9.80 -15.29 -3.74
CA LEU A 2 -8.36 -15.12 -3.91
C LEU A 2 -7.86 -13.79 -3.32
N LEU A 3 -8.52 -12.66 -3.65
CA LEU A 3 -7.95 -11.35 -3.42
C LEU A 3 -8.95 -10.40 -2.76
N THR A 4 -8.51 -9.68 -1.72
CA THR A 4 -9.14 -8.45 -1.28
C THR A 4 -8.39 -7.28 -1.91
N ILE A 5 -9.02 -6.57 -2.86
CA ILE A 5 -8.58 -5.26 -3.31
C ILE A 5 -9.09 -4.26 -2.28
N PHE A 6 -8.17 -3.59 -1.60
CA PHE A 6 -8.48 -2.65 -0.54
C PHE A 6 -8.20 -1.21 -0.95
N THR A 7 -9.17 -0.32 -0.75
CA THR A 7 -9.03 1.10 -1.08
C THR A 7 -9.32 1.97 0.14
N PRO A 8 -8.30 2.66 0.69
CA PRO A 8 -8.53 3.77 1.61
C PRO A 8 -8.94 5.00 0.81
N THR A 9 -9.98 5.71 1.24
CA THR A 9 -10.44 6.92 0.54
C THR A 9 -10.75 8.04 1.51
N TYR A 10 -10.49 9.29 1.10
CA TYR A 10 -10.88 10.50 1.82
C TYR A 10 -11.04 11.66 0.84
N ASN A 11 -12.28 12.12 0.64
CA ASN A 11 -12.64 13.20 -0.29
C ASN A 11 -12.10 12.96 -1.71
N ARG A 12 -12.37 11.78 -2.28
CA ARG A 12 -11.94 11.34 -3.62
C ARG A 12 -13.11 10.88 -4.51
N ALA A 13 -14.33 11.35 -4.25
CA ALA A 13 -15.49 10.99 -5.08
C ALA A 13 -15.25 11.22 -6.59
N TYR A 14 -14.48 12.26 -6.94
CA TYR A 14 -14.14 12.58 -8.33
C TYR A 14 -13.15 11.62 -8.99
N ARG A 15 -12.41 10.80 -8.21
CA ARG A 15 -11.40 9.84 -8.69
C ARG A 15 -11.87 8.38 -8.65
N LEU A 16 -12.60 8.01 -7.63
CA LEU A 16 -13.12 6.65 -7.44
C LEU A 16 -13.78 6.01 -8.68
N PRO A 17 -14.48 6.77 -9.57
CA PRO A 17 -15.03 6.20 -10.79
C PRO A 17 -14.01 5.60 -11.75
N TYR A 18 -12.77 6.07 -11.77
CA TYR A 18 -11.70 5.52 -12.62
C TYR A 18 -11.24 4.16 -12.07
N LEU A 19 -11.00 4.07 -10.76
CA LEU A 19 -10.70 2.80 -10.10
C LEU A 19 -11.85 1.80 -10.30
N TYR A 20 -13.09 2.19 -10.01
CA TYR A 20 -14.27 1.34 -10.21
C TYR A 20 -14.33 0.75 -11.63
N LYS A 21 -14.18 1.60 -12.65
CA LYS A 21 -14.17 1.14 -14.06
C LYS A 21 -13.02 0.15 -14.33
N SER A 22 -11.86 0.33 -13.72
CA SER A 22 -10.73 -0.60 -13.87
C SER A 22 -11.01 -1.96 -13.24
N LEU A 23 -11.72 -2.00 -12.11
CA LEU A 23 -12.16 -3.24 -11.45
C LEU A 23 -13.24 -3.96 -12.26
N CYS A 24 -14.18 -3.22 -12.86
CA CYS A 24 -15.17 -3.79 -13.78
C CYS A 24 -14.53 -4.46 -15.00
N ARG A 25 -13.34 -4.01 -15.43
CA ARG A 25 -12.62 -4.54 -16.61
C ARG A 25 -11.69 -5.72 -16.31
N GLN A 26 -11.53 -6.12 -15.05
CA GLN A 26 -10.67 -7.24 -14.70
C GLN A 26 -11.09 -8.52 -15.43
N THR A 27 -10.12 -9.25 -16.01
CA THR A 27 -10.35 -10.53 -16.70
C THR A 27 -10.67 -11.65 -15.72
N CYS A 28 -10.03 -11.68 -14.55
CA CYS A 28 -10.36 -12.58 -13.44
C CYS A 28 -11.21 -11.83 -12.40
N LYS A 29 -12.29 -12.48 -11.91
CA LYS A 29 -13.25 -11.91 -10.95
C LYS A 29 -13.16 -12.53 -9.55
N ASP A 30 -12.14 -13.32 -9.25
CA ASP A 30 -11.99 -13.91 -7.91
C ASP A 30 -11.41 -12.91 -6.90
N PHE A 31 -12.09 -11.77 -6.76
CA PHE A 31 -11.75 -10.72 -5.78
C PHE A 31 -12.99 -10.08 -5.15
N GLU A 32 -12.81 -9.49 -3.97
CA GLU A 32 -13.71 -8.52 -3.38
C GLU A 32 -13.07 -7.12 -3.40
N TRP A 33 -13.89 -6.07 -3.40
CA TRP A 33 -13.45 -4.71 -3.20
C TRP A 33 -13.88 -4.20 -1.83
N VAL A 34 -12.93 -3.99 -0.93
CA VAL A 34 -13.15 -3.41 0.39
C VAL A 34 -12.70 -1.96 0.37
N VAL A 35 -13.62 -1.05 0.68
CA VAL A 35 -13.35 0.39 0.72
C VAL A 35 -13.58 0.90 2.13
N VAL A 36 -12.58 1.56 2.69
CA VAL A 36 -12.72 2.29 3.95
C VAL A 36 -12.63 3.78 3.67
N ASP A 37 -13.76 4.44 3.85
CA ASP A 37 -13.91 5.89 3.76
C ASP A 37 -13.55 6.53 5.10
N ASP A 38 -12.43 7.22 5.12
CA ASP A 38 -11.84 7.87 6.28
C ASP A 38 -12.52 9.24 6.60
N GLY A 39 -13.86 9.27 6.54
CA GLY A 39 -14.65 10.42 6.94
C GLY A 39 -14.91 11.45 5.84
N SER A 40 -15.08 11.03 4.58
CA SER A 40 -15.38 11.92 3.46
C SER A 40 -16.69 12.69 3.63
N ASN A 41 -16.74 13.88 3.04
CA ASN A 41 -17.93 14.76 2.99
C ASN A 41 -18.24 15.28 1.57
N ASP A 42 -17.68 14.65 0.53
CA ASP A 42 -17.71 15.05 -0.88
C ASP A 42 -18.66 14.20 -1.75
N GLY A 43 -19.58 13.44 -1.15
CA GLY A 43 -20.47 12.55 -1.89
C GLY A 43 -19.94 11.15 -2.17
N THR A 44 -18.80 10.77 -1.60
CA THR A 44 -18.22 9.42 -1.73
C THR A 44 -19.23 8.32 -1.36
N SER A 45 -19.98 8.46 -0.26
CA SER A 45 -21.01 7.47 0.15
C SER A 45 -22.07 7.25 -0.93
N SER A 46 -22.56 8.32 -1.55
CA SER A 46 -23.61 8.26 -2.58
C SER A 46 -23.17 7.49 -3.83
N LEU A 47 -21.86 7.53 -4.18
CA LEU A 47 -21.32 6.70 -5.26
C LEU A 47 -21.45 5.20 -4.94
N PHE A 48 -21.13 4.79 -3.71
CA PHE A 48 -21.21 3.38 -3.29
C PHE A 48 -22.65 2.90 -3.16
N GLU A 49 -23.58 3.75 -2.71
CA GLU A 49 -25.02 3.44 -2.71
C GLU A 49 -25.53 3.11 -4.12
N GLN A 50 -25.12 3.88 -5.12
CA GLN A 50 -25.46 3.65 -6.52
C GLN A 50 -24.78 2.37 -7.05
N TRP A 51 -23.48 2.23 -6.87
CA TRP A 51 -22.71 1.15 -7.46
C TRP A 51 -23.01 -0.24 -6.87
N THR A 52 -23.36 -0.33 -5.60
CA THR A 52 -23.62 -1.64 -4.93
C THR A 52 -24.70 -2.46 -5.65
N SER A 53 -25.66 -1.81 -6.33
CA SER A 53 -26.70 -2.51 -7.11
C SER A 53 -26.24 -2.96 -8.50
N GLU A 54 -25.14 -2.41 -9.02
CA GLU A 54 -24.69 -2.61 -10.40
C GLU A 54 -23.44 -3.52 -10.52
N MET A 55 -22.78 -3.79 -9.40
CA MET A 55 -21.49 -4.48 -9.40
C MET A 55 -21.59 -5.99 -9.62
N SER A 56 -20.70 -6.52 -10.45
CA SER A 56 -20.57 -7.95 -10.75
C SER A 56 -19.59 -8.70 -9.82
N PHE A 57 -19.08 -8.02 -8.80
CA PHE A 57 -18.17 -8.56 -7.78
C PHE A 57 -18.56 -8.06 -6.39
N PRO A 58 -18.21 -8.77 -5.31
CA PRO A 58 -18.52 -8.36 -3.94
C PRO A 58 -17.86 -7.03 -3.59
N VAL A 59 -18.64 -6.11 -3.01
CA VAL A 59 -18.16 -4.81 -2.53
C VAL A 59 -18.57 -4.61 -1.08
N ARG A 60 -17.64 -4.08 -0.29
CA ARG A 60 -17.88 -3.68 1.07
C ARG A 60 -17.40 -2.26 1.30
N TYR A 61 -18.33 -1.35 1.53
CA TYR A 61 -18.06 0.04 1.89
C TYR A 61 -18.23 0.25 3.38
N ILE A 62 -17.21 0.84 4.03
CA ILE A 62 -17.21 1.14 5.46
C ILE A 62 -16.79 2.59 5.62
N LYS A 63 -17.59 3.39 6.33
CA LYS A 63 -17.24 4.76 6.72
C LYS A 63 -16.76 4.80 8.16
N GLN A 64 -15.71 5.55 8.44
CA GLN A 64 -15.18 5.79 9.79
C GLN A 64 -14.92 7.28 10.02
N GLU A 65 -14.65 7.66 11.26
CA GLU A 65 -14.12 8.99 11.56
C GLU A 65 -12.71 9.14 11.00
N ASN A 66 -12.38 10.34 10.51
CA ASN A 66 -11.07 10.59 9.91
C ASN A 66 -9.93 10.32 10.90
N GLY A 67 -9.15 9.32 10.59
CA GLY A 67 -8.03 8.85 11.40
C GLY A 67 -6.74 8.62 10.62
N GLY A 68 -6.78 8.73 9.29
CA GLY A 68 -5.65 8.55 8.39
C GLY A 68 -5.56 7.16 7.76
N LYS A 69 -4.87 7.09 6.63
CA LYS A 69 -4.74 5.91 5.77
C LYS A 69 -4.37 4.63 6.53
N HIS A 70 -3.46 4.71 7.49
CA HIS A 70 -3.00 3.55 8.27
C HIS A 70 -4.10 2.90 9.11
N ARG A 71 -5.02 3.71 9.71
CA ARG A 71 -6.19 3.20 10.42
C ARG A 71 -7.21 2.58 9.47
N ALA A 72 -7.40 3.21 8.32
CA ALA A 72 -8.25 2.65 7.28
C ALA A 72 -7.72 1.28 6.81
N ILE A 73 -6.39 1.10 6.67
CA ILE A 73 -5.78 -0.19 6.33
C ILE A 73 -6.04 -1.22 7.43
N ASN A 74 -5.81 -0.89 8.71
CA ASN A 74 -6.12 -1.80 9.81
C ASN A 74 -7.60 -2.25 9.76
N ARG A 75 -8.53 -1.29 9.59
CA ARG A 75 -9.96 -1.58 9.48
C ARG A 75 -10.31 -2.45 8.28
N GLY A 76 -9.66 -2.21 7.14
CA GLY A 76 -9.85 -3.03 5.94
C GLY A 76 -9.36 -4.48 6.14
N LEU A 77 -8.23 -4.66 6.82
CA LEU A 77 -7.68 -5.97 7.15
C LEU A 77 -8.61 -6.79 8.07
N ASP A 78 -9.28 -6.14 9.03
CA ASP A 78 -10.22 -6.82 9.94
C ASP A 78 -11.37 -7.49 9.20
N VAL A 79 -11.79 -6.93 8.06
CA VAL A 79 -12.97 -7.39 7.30
C VAL A 79 -12.61 -8.11 6.00
N ALA A 80 -11.33 -8.18 5.67
CA ALA A 80 -10.85 -8.83 4.46
C ALA A 80 -11.08 -10.34 4.48
N ASN A 81 -11.67 -10.88 3.39
CA ASN A 81 -11.91 -12.31 3.19
C ASN A 81 -10.99 -12.93 2.13
N GLY A 82 -10.28 -12.12 1.34
CA GLY A 82 -9.31 -12.60 0.35
C GLY A 82 -8.10 -13.25 1.02
N GLU A 83 -7.59 -14.29 0.40
CA GLU A 83 -6.34 -14.93 0.81
C GLU A 83 -5.16 -13.97 0.74
N PHE A 84 -5.19 -13.09 -0.25
CA PHE A 84 -4.23 -11.99 -0.43
C PHE A 84 -4.91 -10.65 -0.27
N PHE A 85 -4.13 -9.67 0.18
CA PHE A 85 -4.55 -8.28 0.37
C PHE A 85 -3.72 -7.36 -0.51
N PHE A 86 -4.38 -6.52 -1.29
CA PHE A 86 -3.78 -5.59 -2.23
C PHE A 86 -4.29 -4.17 -2.00
N ILE A 87 -3.42 -3.28 -1.57
CA ILE A 87 -3.77 -1.86 -1.37
C ILE A 87 -3.74 -1.16 -2.72
N VAL A 88 -4.89 -0.60 -3.11
CA VAL A 88 -5.04 0.22 -4.32
C VAL A 88 -5.63 1.56 -3.90
N ASP A 89 -4.86 2.63 -4.09
CA ASP A 89 -5.24 3.98 -3.70
C ASP A 89 -6.43 4.49 -4.55
N SER A 90 -7.24 5.37 -3.97
CA SER A 90 -8.49 5.83 -4.56
C SER A 90 -8.35 6.72 -5.81
N ASP A 91 -7.14 7.20 -6.08
CA ASP A 91 -6.76 8.02 -7.24
C ASP A 91 -6.03 7.23 -8.34
N ASP A 92 -5.81 5.94 -8.12
CA ASP A 92 -5.12 5.03 -9.03
C ASP A 92 -6.07 4.05 -9.73
N SER A 93 -5.52 3.18 -10.57
CA SER A 93 -6.30 2.14 -11.26
C SER A 93 -5.45 0.90 -11.57
N LEU A 94 -6.09 -0.20 -12.01
CA LEU A 94 -5.42 -1.45 -12.35
C LEU A 94 -5.47 -1.72 -13.85
N THR A 95 -4.46 -2.44 -14.38
CA THR A 95 -4.53 -3.00 -15.74
C THR A 95 -5.62 -4.07 -15.79
N PRO A 96 -6.23 -4.35 -16.97
CA PRO A 96 -7.32 -5.32 -17.06
C PRO A 96 -6.95 -6.75 -16.63
N ASP A 97 -5.68 -7.10 -16.71
CA ASP A 97 -5.13 -8.41 -16.38
C ASP A 97 -4.53 -8.50 -14.95
N ALA A 98 -4.69 -7.47 -14.12
CA ALA A 98 -4.00 -7.39 -12.84
C ALA A 98 -4.32 -8.57 -11.90
N VAL A 99 -5.59 -8.91 -11.73
CA VAL A 99 -5.99 -10.04 -10.86
C VAL A 99 -5.53 -11.38 -11.44
N GLU A 100 -5.59 -11.57 -12.75
CA GLU A 100 -5.09 -12.78 -13.44
C GLU A 100 -3.57 -12.95 -13.26
N GLN A 101 -2.79 -11.85 -13.33
CA GLN A 101 -1.35 -11.87 -13.08
C GLN A 101 -1.03 -12.29 -11.64
N ILE A 102 -1.82 -11.82 -10.68
CA ILE A 102 -1.68 -12.21 -9.27
C ILE A 102 -2.02 -13.71 -9.13
N GLU A 103 -3.16 -14.15 -9.64
CA GLU A 103 -3.63 -15.54 -9.59
C GLU A 103 -2.58 -16.53 -10.12
N SER A 104 -1.92 -16.19 -11.22
CA SER A 104 -0.90 -17.04 -11.85
C SER A 104 0.31 -17.37 -10.95
N LEU A 105 0.53 -16.60 -9.89
CA LEU A 105 1.69 -16.75 -8.99
C LEU A 105 1.32 -17.28 -7.60
N VAL A 106 0.03 -17.39 -7.29
CA VAL A 106 -0.45 -17.80 -5.95
C VAL A 106 0.08 -19.16 -5.54
N THR A 107 0.05 -20.15 -6.44
CA THR A 107 0.54 -21.50 -6.14
C THR A 107 2.02 -21.49 -5.70
N ILE A 108 2.86 -20.69 -6.36
CA ILE A 108 4.28 -20.59 -6.02
C ILE A 108 4.44 -19.94 -4.64
N VAL A 109 3.68 -18.87 -4.35
CA VAL A 109 3.73 -18.20 -3.05
C VAL A 109 3.25 -19.12 -1.93
N ASN A 110 2.22 -19.93 -2.17
CA ASN A 110 1.63 -20.80 -1.16
C ASN A 110 2.48 -22.03 -0.85
N THR A 111 3.23 -22.50 -1.81
CA THR A 111 4.12 -23.67 -1.62
C THR A 111 5.47 -23.30 -1.00
N ASN A 112 5.80 -22.01 -0.89
CA ASN A 112 7.04 -21.56 -0.27
C ASN A 112 6.75 -20.75 1.02
N PRO A 113 7.06 -21.27 2.21
CA PRO A 113 6.80 -20.60 3.49
C PRO A 113 7.64 -19.33 3.72
N GLU A 114 8.72 -19.12 2.97
CA GLU A 114 9.52 -17.90 3.04
C GLU A 114 8.86 -16.73 2.28
N LEU A 115 7.83 -17.00 1.48
CA LEU A 115 7.16 -15.99 0.67
C LEU A 115 5.88 -15.48 1.34
N CYS A 116 5.81 -14.17 1.53
CA CYS A 116 4.59 -13.50 2.00
C CYS A 116 3.70 -12.98 0.87
N GLY A 117 4.18 -12.94 -0.37
CA GLY A 117 3.39 -12.34 -1.44
C GLY A 117 4.16 -12.09 -2.74
N ILE A 118 3.62 -11.18 -3.52
CA ILE A 118 4.10 -10.82 -4.85
C ILE A 118 4.28 -9.30 -4.89
N CYS A 119 5.35 -8.85 -5.54
CA CYS A 119 5.62 -7.43 -5.75
C CYS A 119 5.72 -7.14 -7.24
N PHE A 120 4.82 -6.27 -7.74
CA PHE A 120 4.82 -5.81 -9.12
C PHE A 120 5.34 -4.38 -9.22
N ARG A 121 5.68 -3.97 -10.43
CA ARG A 121 5.99 -2.57 -10.74
C ARG A 121 4.71 -1.79 -11.00
N ARG A 122 4.83 -0.46 -10.90
CA ARG A 122 3.75 0.47 -11.27
C ARG A 122 4.03 1.11 -12.62
N LEU A 123 2.99 1.58 -13.24
CA LEU A 123 2.98 2.32 -14.49
C LEU A 123 2.53 3.75 -14.23
N ASP A 124 3.12 4.69 -14.91
CA ASP A 124 2.58 6.04 -15.00
C ASP A 124 1.31 6.03 -15.85
N ILE A 125 0.22 6.63 -15.38
CA ILE A 125 -1.07 6.59 -16.06
C ILE A 125 -1.06 7.42 -17.35
N ASP A 126 -0.23 8.48 -17.42
CA ASP A 126 -0.21 9.42 -18.53
C ASP A 126 0.52 8.87 -19.75
N ASP A 127 1.65 8.18 -19.56
CA ASP A 127 2.48 7.69 -20.66
C ASP A 127 2.68 6.18 -20.71
N GLY A 128 2.12 5.45 -19.73
CA GLY A 128 2.19 3.99 -19.62
C GLY A 128 3.57 3.43 -19.33
N LYS A 129 4.55 4.28 -18.97
CA LYS A 129 5.91 3.83 -18.67
C LYS A 129 6.02 3.25 -17.29
N MET A 130 6.93 2.30 -17.14
CA MET A 130 7.26 1.71 -15.84
C MET A 130 7.95 2.72 -14.93
N ILE A 131 7.39 2.89 -13.72
CA ILE A 131 7.96 3.75 -12.69
C ILE A 131 9.18 3.08 -12.05
N GLY A 132 10.27 3.84 -11.93
CA GLY A 132 11.51 3.40 -11.31
C GLY A 132 12.27 2.33 -12.09
N LYS A 133 13.31 1.79 -11.47
CA LYS A 133 14.18 0.76 -12.07
C LYS A 133 13.55 -0.63 -12.01
N PRO A 134 13.86 -1.50 -13.00
CA PRO A 134 13.44 -2.89 -12.93
C PRO A 134 14.15 -3.64 -11.81
N PHE A 135 13.55 -4.73 -11.38
CA PHE A 135 14.24 -5.75 -10.61
C PHE A 135 15.32 -6.41 -11.48
N PRO A 136 16.49 -6.81 -10.93
CA PRO A 136 17.57 -7.42 -11.70
C PRO A 136 17.15 -8.63 -12.52
N GLU A 137 16.24 -9.42 -12.01
CA GLU A 137 15.70 -10.61 -12.67
C GLU A 137 14.18 -10.67 -12.44
N ASP A 138 13.42 -10.98 -13.50
CA ASP A 138 11.97 -11.18 -13.39
C ASP A 138 11.67 -12.48 -12.65
N GLY A 139 10.87 -12.39 -11.58
CA GLY A 139 10.54 -13.55 -10.74
C GLY A 139 11.55 -13.79 -9.61
N MET A 140 12.55 -12.94 -9.43
CA MET A 140 13.46 -13.05 -8.28
C MET A 140 12.70 -12.96 -6.95
N GLN A 141 13.24 -13.64 -5.93
CA GLN A 141 12.71 -13.57 -4.58
C GLN A 141 13.56 -12.63 -3.73
N ALA A 142 12.97 -11.52 -3.31
CA ALA A 142 13.64 -10.52 -2.49
C ALA A 142 12.67 -9.81 -1.54
N SER A 143 13.22 -9.29 -0.44
CA SER A 143 12.48 -8.45 0.50
C SER A 143 12.53 -6.97 0.08
N PRO A 144 11.62 -6.11 0.58
CA PRO A 144 11.68 -4.65 0.42
C PRO A 144 13.04 -4.04 0.77
N LEU A 145 13.69 -4.54 1.81
CA LEU A 145 15.01 -4.09 2.21
C LEU A 145 16.09 -4.48 1.21
N GLU A 146 16.01 -5.71 0.67
CA GLU A 146 16.97 -6.17 -0.34
C GLU A 146 16.85 -5.38 -1.64
N TRP A 147 15.63 -5.18 -2.19
CA TRP A 147 15.55 -4.46 -3.46
C TRP A 147 15.92 -2.98 -3.35
N VAL A 148 15.62 -2.31 -2.22
CA VAL A 148 15.99 -0.90 -2.02
C VAL A 148 17.50 -0.75 -1.78
N TYR A 149 18.06 -1.54 -0.86
CA TYR A 149 19.40 -1.27 -0.34
C TYR A 149 20.50 -2.12 -0.98
N LYS A 150 20.20 -3.32 -1.45
CA LYS A 150 21.15 -4.21 -2.10
C LYS A 150 21.12 -4.06 -3.62
N TYR A 151 19.92 -4.02 -4.20
CA TYR A 151 19.75 -3.96 -5.65
C TYR A 151 19.52 -2.55 -6.18
N HIS A 152 19.34 -1.55 -5.32
CA HIS A 152 19.13 -0.14 -5.67
C HIS A 152 17.92 0.06 -6.63
N VAL A 153 16.89 -0.75 -6.45
CA VAL A 153 15.60 -0.62 -7.14
C VAL A 153 14.82 0.49 -6.47
N ASP A 154 14.42 1.47 -7.23
CA ASP A 154 13.65 2.64 -6.81
C ASP A 154 12.22 2.64 -7.38
N GLY A 155 11.48 3.71 -7.12
CA GLY A 155 10.08 3.89 -7.55
C GLY A 155 9.11 3.05 -6.73
N ASP A 156 7.84 3.47 -6.76
CA ASP A 156 6.77 2.81 -6.02
C ASP A 156 6.49 1.41 -6.57
N LYS A 157 6.09 0.52 -5.70
CA LYS A 157 5.78 -0.87 -6.00
C LYS A 157 4.34 -1.21 -5.61
N SER A 158 3.88 -2.34 -6.08
CA SER A 158 2.54 -2.88 -5.81
C SER A 158 2.68 -4.21 -5.09
N GLU A 159 2.59 -4.14 -3.77
CA GLU A 159 2.74 -5.27 -2.88
C GLU A 159 1.39 -5.97 -2.69
N VAL A 160 1.32 -7.24 -3.07
CA VAL A 160 0.19 -8.15 -2.85
C VAL A 160 0.63 -9.15 -1.79
N ILE A 161 0.07 -9.08 -0.59
CA ILE A 161 0.58 -9.81 0.58
C ILE A 161 -0.49 -10.78 1.09
N LYS A 162 -0.07 -11.97 1.56
CA LYS A 162 -0.97 -12.89 2.27
C LYS A 162 -1.66 -12.16 3.41
N THR A 163 -2.98 -12.18 3.41
CA THR A 163 -3.81 -11.47 4.40
C THR A 163 -3.46 -11.90 5.83
N GLU A 164 -3.26 -13.20 6.06
CA GLU A 164 -2.89 -13.75 7.36
C GLU A 164 -1.53 -13.24 7.88
N ILE A 165 -0.56 -13.02 6.98
CA ILE A 165 0.74 -12.46 7.34
C ILE A 165 0.59 -10.97 7.66
N LEU A 166 -0.09 -10.22 6.80
CA LEU A 166 -0.25 -8.77 7.01
C LEU A 166 -1.01 -8.47 8.31
N LYS A 167 -1.99 -9.29 8.71
CA LYS A 167 -2.71 -9.19 10.00
C LYS A 167 -1.80 -9.32 11.23
N GLN A 168 -0.62 -9.93 11.11
CA GLN A 168 0.35 -10.05 12.22
C GLN A 168 1.16 -8.75 12.42
N TYR A 169 1.11 -7.83 11.46
CA TYR A 169 1.86 -6.57 11.47
C TYR A 169 0.92 -5.36 11.33
N PRO A 170 0.01 -5.13 12.29
CA PRO A 170 -0.89 -3.98 12.22
C PRO A 170 -0.11 -2.67 12.27
N PHE A 171 -0.66 -1.65 11.62
CA PHE A 171 -0.12 -0.30 11.73
C PHE A 171 -0.30 0.22 13.16
N PRO A 172 0.76 0.78 13.77
CA PRO A 172 0.63 1.44 15.07
C PRO A 172 -0.20 2.72 14.93
N GLU A 173 -1.00 2.98 15.96
CA GLU A 173 -1.84 4.17 16.02
C GLU A 173 -1.35 5.10 17.13
N PHE A 174 -1.25 6.39 16.82
CA PHE A 174 -0.83 7.40 17.77
C PHE A 174 -1.93 8.44 17.91
N GLU A 175 -2.26 8.79 19.15
CA GLU A 175 -3.21 9.86 19.44
C GLU A 175 -2.73 11.19 18.85
N GLY A 176 -3.64 11.89 18.15
CA GLY A 176 -3.37 13.16 17.49
C GLY A 176 -2.48 13.08 16.23
N GLU A 177 -2.21 11.86 15.70
CA GLU A 177 -1.52 11.65 14.43
C GLU A 177 -2.38 10.84 13.46
N ASN A 178 -2.32 11.19 12.19
CA ASN A 178 -3.12 10.58 11.12
C ASN A 178 -2.28 9.97 10.00
N PHE A 179 -0.99 9.74 10.24
CA PHE A 179 -0.10 9.13 9.26
C PHE A 179 1.01 8.30 9.91
N VAL A 180 1.21 7.11 9.37
CA VAL A 180 2.37 6.24 9.61
C VAL A 180 2.91 5.80 8.24
N PRO A 181 4.23 5.88 7.97
CA PRO A 181 4.78 5.39 6.71
C PRO A 181 4.51 3.90 6.49
N GLU A 182 3.95 3.53 5.34
CA GLU A 182 3.68 2.12 4.99
C GLU A 182 4.95 1.27 5.01
N ALA A 183 6.07 1.86 4.61
CA ALA A 183 7.38 1.22 4.66
C ALA A 183 7.77 0.70 6.06
N LEU A 184 7.14 1.19 7.15
CA LEU A 184 7.32 0.61 8.48
C LEU A 184 6.88 -0.85 8.52
N ILE A 185 5.70 -1.14 7.97
CA ILE A 185 5.12 -2.48 7.96
C ILE A 185 5.85 -3.38 6.96
N TRP A 186 6.14 -2.85 5.77
CA TRP A 186 6.92 -3.57 4.76
C TRP A 186 8.30 -3.99 5.29
N ASN A 187 8.97 -3.11 6.05
CA ASN A 187 10.25 -3.42 6.67
C ASN A 187 10.15 -4.47 7.80
N ARG A 188 9.05 -4.47 8.57
CA ARG A 188 8.82 -5.50 9.59
C ARG A 188 8.59 -6.87 8.97
N ILE A 189 7.78 -6.94 7.92
CA ILE A 189 7.54 -8.18 7.15
C ILE A 189 8.84 -8.67 6.51
N ALA A 190 9.67 -7.74 5.99
CA ALA A 190 10.95 -8.02 5.37
C ALA A 190 11.99 -8.64 6.30
N ASP A 191 11.81 -8.52 7.62
CA ASP A 191 12.69 -9.17 8.60
C ASP A 191 12.51 -10.70 8.60
N SER A 192 11.39 -11.23 8.10
CA SER A 192 11.06 -12.66 8.11
C SER A 192 10.71 -13.24 6.75
N TYR A 193 10.28 -12.42 5.80
CA TYR A 193 9.70 -12.86 4.54
C TYR A 193 10.29 -12.16 3.32
N ARG A 194 10.13 -12.81 2.16
CA ARG A 194 10.42 -12.28 0.84
C ARG A 194 9.15 -12.25 -0.02
N MET A 195 9.24 -11.64 -1.18
CA MET A 195 8.20 -11.62 -2.21
C MET A 195 8.75 -12.07 -3.54
N ILE A 196 7.90 -12.60 -4.42
CA ILE A 196 8.23 -12.78 -5.83
C ILE A 196 8.15 -11.40 -6.50
N CYS A 197 9.27 -10.94 -7.06
CA CYS A 197 9.37 -9.63 -7.70
C CYS A 197 9.17 -9.75 -9.21
N LYS A 198 8.15 -9.08 -9.75
CA LYS A 198 7.81 -9.12 -11.18
C LYS A 198 8.08 -7.79 -11.86
N ASN A 199 8.74 -7.85 -13.02
CA ASN A 199 8.96 -6.68 -13.87
C ASN A 199 7.73 -6.28 -14.71
N LYS A 200 6.59 -6.91 -14.48
CA LYS A 200 5.28 -6.54 -15.03
C LYS A 200 4.67 -5.38 -14.23
N GLY A 201 4.11 -4.39 -14.94
CA GLY A 201 3.26 -3.36 -14.35
C GLY A 201 1.80 -3.79 -14.38
N ILE A 202 1.13 -3.72 -13.22
CA ILE A 202 -0.30 -4.03 -13.11
C ILE A 202 -1.10 -2.89 -12.49
N TYR A 203 -0.43 -1.83 -12.07
CA TYR A 203 -0.98 -0.72 -11.29
C TYR A 203 -0.63 0.59 -11.99
N LEU A 204 -1.61 1.41 -12.28
CA LEU A 204 -1.50 2.69 -12.95
C LEU A 204 -1.61 3.81 -11.92
N CYS A 205 -0.51 4.54 -11.71
CA CYS A 205 -0.43 5.64 -10.74
C CYS A 205 -0.61 6.98 -11.39
N GLU A 206 -1.24 7.88 -10.65
CA GLU A 206 -1.23 9.31 -10.94
C GLU A 206 -0.60 10.09 -9.78
N TYR A 207 0.41 10.94 -10.07
CA TYR A 207 1.02 11.78 -9.05
C TYR A 207 0.28 13.12 -8.94
N LEU A 208 -0.65 13.21 -7.99
CA LEU A 208 -1.44 14.41 -7.77
C LEU A 208 -0.68 15.47 -6.93
N PRO A 209 -0.85 16.77 -7.23
CA PRO A 209 -0.24 17.85 -6.45
C PRO A 209 -0.65 17.89 -4.98
N ASP A 210 -1.83 17.38 -4.64
CA ASP A 210 -2.37 17.27 -3.29
C ASP A 210 -2.13 15.89 -2.63
N GLY A 211 -1.34 15.02 -3.28
CA GLY A 211 -0.98 13.70 -2.79
C GLY A 211 -0.11 13.75 -1.52
N LEU A 212 -0.11 12.67 -0.76
CA LEU A 212 0.66 12.55 0.50
C LEU A 212 2.16 12.77 0.29
N SER A 213 2.70 12.40 -0.87
CA SER A 213 4.12 12.54 -1.24
C SER A 213 4.53 14.00 -1.42
N ALA A 214 3.65 14.86 -1.94
CA ALA A 214 3.94 16.28 -2.19
C ALA A 214 4.16 17.10 -0.90
N GLY A 215 3.61 16.64 0.23
CA GLY A 215 3.63 17.35 1.51
C GLY A 215 4.60 16.79 2.56
N PHE A 216 5.68 16.07 2.19
CA PHE A 216 6.53 15.32 3.12
C PHE A 216 6.96 16.07 4.38
N LYS A 217 7.52 17.30 4.27
CA LYS A 217 7.99 18.06 5.44
C LYS A 217 6.84 18.42 6.39
N ARG A 218 5.69 18.79 5.84
CA ARG A 218 4.49 19.12 6.62
C ARG A 218 3.95 17.86 7.31
N ASN A 219 3.92 16.74 6.60
CA ASN A 219 3.47 15.45 7.10
C ASN A 219 4.37 14.95 8.25
N LEU A 220 5.70 15.02 8.09
CA LEU A 220 6.69 14.69 9.13
C LEU A 220 6.47 15.51 10.42
N LYS A 221 6.19 16.82 10.28
CA LYS A 221 5.95 17.69 11.44
C LYS A 221 4.63 17.40 12.13
N ARG A 222 3.61 16.99 11.37
CA ARG A 222 2.28 16.65 11.91
C ARG A 222 2.23 15.28 12.58
N ASN A 223 3.07 14.34 12.13
CA ASN A 223 3.03 12.93 12.54
C ASN A 223 4.41 12.44 13.03
N PRO A 224 5.02 13.14 14.01
CA PRO A 224 6.40 12.87 14.41
C PRO A 224 6.57 11.52 15.12
N LYS A 225 5.56 10.96 15.81
CA LYS A 225 5.64 9.67 16.50
C LYS A 225 5.71 8.53 15.46
N GLY A 226 4.82 8.55 14.46
CA GLY A 226 4.79 7.56 13.38
C GLY A 226 6.09 7.55 12.57
N PHE A 227 6.56 8.70 12.11
CA PHE A 227 7.85 8.80 11.42
C PHE A 227 9.04 8.48 12.33
N GLY A 228 9.02 8.91 13.59
CA GLY A 228 10.07 8.63 14.56
C GLY A 228 10.22 7.13 14.83
N LEU A 229 9.11 6.39 14.89
CA LEU A 229 9.13 4.94 15.02
C LEU A 229 9.76 4.30 13.78
N PHE A 230 9.32 4.70 12.57
CA PHE A 230 9.88 4.22 11.30
C PHE A 230 11.40 4.40 11.23
N TYR A 231 11.91 5.60 11.52
CA TYR A 231 13.35 5.87 11.46
C TYR A 231 14.13 5.08 12.51
N ARG A 232 13.61 4.96 13.75
CA ARG A 232 14.26 4.18 14.82
C ARG A 232 14.36 2.69 14.47
N GLU A 233 13.28 2.10 13.94
CA GLU A 233 13.30 0.70 13.52
C GLU A 233 14.22 0.46 12.32
N THR A 234 14.24 1.39 11.36
CA THR A 234 15.15 1.27 10.21
C THR A 234 16.63 1.34 10.65
N MET A 235 16.95 2.18 11.65
CA MET A 235 18.32 2.21 12.20
C MET A 235 18.75 0.88 12.84
N LYS A 236 17.84 0.19 13.56
CA LYS A 236 18.15 -1.09 14.19
C LYS A 236 18.57 -2.18 13.20
N ARG A 237 18.16 -2.06 11.93
CA ARG A 237 18.50 -3.02 10.87
C ARG A 237 19.94 -2.86 10.34
N CYS A 238 20.67 -1.82 10.77
CA CYS A 238 22.09 -1.59 10.45
C CYS A 238 22.45 -1.75 8.95
N ILE A 239 21.59 -1.24 8.05
CA ILE A 239 21.70 -1.43 6.59
C ILE A 239 23.04 -0.90 6.05
N SER A 240 23.41 0.33 6.41
CA SER A 240 24.72 0.91 6.14
C SER A 240 24.97 2.11 7.05
N PRO A 241 26.24 2.51 7.29
CA PRO A 241 26.54 3.70 8.11
C PRO A 241 25.86 4.98 7.62
N LYS A 242 25.81 5.17 6.30
CA LYS A 242 25.15 6.35 5.67
C LYS A 242 23.64 6.36 5.92
N VAL A 243 22.98 5.22 5.77
CA VAL A 243 21.54 5.07 6.01
C VAL A 243 21.24 5.27 7.49
N THR A 244 22.03 4.66 8.38
CA THR A 244 21.90 4.80 9.83
C THR A 244 22.03 6.25 10.27
N ALA A 245 23.08 6.96 9.82
CA ALA A 245 23.27 8.38 10.14
C ALA A 245 22.11 9.26 9.66
N LYS A 246 21.63 9.05 8.43
CA LYS A 246 20.45 9.78 7.89
C LYS A 246 19.21 9.55 8.76
N ASN A 247 18.93 8.30 9.13
CA ASN A 247 17.77 7.96 9.93
C ASN A 247 17.89 8.47 11.38
N MET A 248 19.10 8.50 11.95
CA MET A 248 19.37 9.12 13.26
C MET A 248 18.99 10.61 13.26
N ILE A 249 19.45 11.38 12.27
CA ILE A 249 19.10 12.79 12.13
C ILE A 249 17.58 12.98 12.05
N ARG A 250 16.91 12.13 11.26
CA ARG A 250 15.44 12.16 11.11
C ARG A 250 14.71 11.78 12.40
N ALA A 251 15.20 10.77 13.12
CA ALA A 251 14.62 10.36 14.40
C ALA A 251 14.73 11.47 15.46
N VAL A 252 15.90 12.16 15.54
CA VAL A 252 16.09 13.33 16.42
C VAL A 252 15.16 14.48 16.02
N GLN A 253 15.01 14.74 14.72
CA GLN A 253 14.07 15.74 14.21
C GLN A 253 12.62 15.42 14.60
N CYS A 254 12.21 14.16 14.48
CA CYS A 254 10.87 13.71 14.89
C CYS A 254 10.67 13.86 16.40
N TRP A 255 11.66 13.45 17.20
CA TRP A 255 11.60 13.63 18.65
C TRP A 255 11.42 15.12 19.03
N TRP A 256 12.16 16.01 18.40
CA TRP A 256 12.05 17.45 18.64
C TRP A 256 10.66 18.01 18.26
N TYR A 257 10.05 17.53 17.17
CA TYR A 257 8.68 17.91 16.82
C TYR A 257 7.65 17.35 17.80
N ALA A 258 7.86 16.13 18.32
CA ALA A 258 6.94 15.49 19.25
C ALA A 258 6.86 16.22 20.62
N ILE A 259 7.97 16.76 21.13
CA ILE A 259 8.00 17.50 22.41
C ILE A 259 7.48 18.94 22.32
N ARG A 260 7.28 19.46 21.09
CA ARG A 260 6.76 20.81 20.84
C ARG A 260 5.29 20.82 20.41
N LYS A 261 4.68 19.65 20.28
CA LYS A 261 3.26 19.45 19.97
C LYS A 261 2.46 19.26 21.25
#